data_a4dee181fc5a8d9a6006cc4fcdf12f5e
#
_entry.id   a4dee181fc5a8d9a6006cc4fcdf12f5e
#
_cell.length_a   1.000
_cell.length_b   1.000
_cell.length_c   1.000
_cell.angle_alpha   90.00
_cell.angle_beta   90.00
_cell.angle_gamma   90.00
#
_symmetry.space_group_name_H-M   'P 1'
#
loop_
_entity.id
_entity.type
_entity.pdbx_description
1 polymer ?
#
loop_
_entity_poly.entity_id
_entity_poly.type
_entity_poly.pdbx_seq_one_letter_code
_entity_poly.pdbx_strand_id
1 'polypeptide(L)'
;MSISLIGVTTGPTGPTGATGATGATGATGATGSSSSVLGINTQTGTTYTLVIGDLNDLVTMSNAGAITLTLPPSVFSANDAINIAQIGAGQVTLAQGAGVTINSTGATATAPKLRAQYSSASIICTASNTFLVVGDIA
;
A
#
# COMPACT_ATOMS: atom_id res chain seq x y z
N MET A 1 -46.49 -76.33 -43.08
CA MET A 1 -46.31 -75.98 -41.69
C MET A 1 -45.68 -74.55 -41.69
N SER A 2 -46.44 -73.60 -41.32
CA SER A 2 -45.88 -72.21 -41.27
C SER A 2 -45.28 -72.01 -39.88
N ILE A 3 -44.02 -71.63 -39.90
CA ILE A 3 -43.39 -71.28 -38.69
C ILE A 3 -43.67 -69.76 -38.56
N SER A 4 -44.52 -69.45 -37.63
CA SER A 4 -44.69 -68.04 -37.27
C SER A 4 -43.43 -67.60 -36.59
N LEU A 5 -42.63 -66.81 -37.27
CA LEU A 5 -41.59 -65.99 -36.64
C LEU A 5 -42.32 -65.07 -35.68
N ILE A 6 -42.29 -65.35 -34.45
CA ILE A 6 -42.63 -64.42 -33.42
C ILE A 6 -41.59 -63.32 -33.59
N GLY A 7 -42.03 -62.15 -34.06
CA GLY A 7 -41.14 -61.07 -34.21
C GLY A 7 -40.30 -60.90 -32.96
N VAL A 8 -39.02 -60.80 -33.13
CA VAL A 8 -38.14 -60.41 -32.04
C VAL A 8 -38.62 -59.05 -31.56
N THR A 9 -39.41 -59.10 -30.51
CA THR A 9 -39.70 -57.86 -29.82
C THR A 9 -38.43 -57.39 -29.18
N THR A 10 -37.81 -56.40 -29.78
CA THR A 10 -36.75 -55.68 -29.08
C THR A 10 -37.37 -55.17 -27.81
N GLY A 11 -36.81 -55.53 -26.68
CA GLY A 11 -37.22 -54.97 -25.40
C GLY A 11 -37.19 -53.48 -25.40
N PRO A 12 -37.90 -52.83 -24.53
CA PRO A 12 -37.88 -51.35 -24.46
C PRO A 12 -36.47 -50.88 -24.32
N THR A 13 -36.14 -49.79 -25.04
CA THR A 13 -34.86 -49.14 -24.91
C THR A 13 -34.63 -48.77 -23.43
N GLY A 14 -33.50 -49.11 -22.89
CA GLY A 14 -33.16 -48.72 -21.52
C GLY A 14 -33.26 -47.20 -21.35
N PRO A 15 -33.53 -46.74 -20.15
CA PRO A 15 -33.61 -45.31 -19.88
C PRO A 15 -32.30 -44.63 -20.27
N THR A 16 -32.41 -43.44 -20.81
CA THR A 16 -31.23 -42.57 -21.09
C THR A 16 -30.48 -42.36 -19.78
N GLY A 17 -29.18 -42.54 -19.79
CA GLY A 17 -28.35 -42.26 -18.62
C GLY A 17 -28.58 -40.82 -18.11
N ALA A 18 -28.53 -40.64 -16.81
CA ALA A 18 -28.64 -39.32 -16.21
C ALA A 18 -27.60 -38.36 -16.78
N THR A 19 -28.03 -37.16 -17.07
CA THR A 19 -27.10 -36.10 -17.44
C THR A 19 -26.06 -35.91 -16.34
N GLY A 20 -24.79 -35.87 -16.71
CA GLY A 20 -23.71 -35.59 -15.76
C GLY A 20 -23.98 -34.31 -14.97
N ALA A 21 -23.60 -34.31 -13.70
CA ALA A 21 -23.71 -33.11 -12.87
C ALA A 21 -22.94 -31.94 -13.51
N THR A 22 -23.53 -30.76 -13.46
CA THR A 22 -22.86 -29.56 -13.87
C THR A 22 -21.59 -29.38 -13.05
N GLY A 23 -20.46 -29.10 -13.70
CA GLY A 23 -19.21 -28.81 -13.01
C GLY A 23 -19.37 -27.72 -11.98
N ALA A 24 -18.65 -27.82 -10.87
CA ALA A 24 -18.66 -26.79 -9.83
C ALA A 24 -18.26 -25.43 -10.44
N THR A 25 -18.93 -24.39 -10.02
CA THR A 25 -18.56 -23.02 -10.37
C THR A 25 -17.13 -22.77 -9.86
N GLY A 26 -16.25 -22.21 -10.70
CA GLY A 26 -14.91 -21.82 -10.30
C GLY A 26 -14.95 -20.92 -9.06
N ALA A 27 -13.93 -21.01 -8.23
CA ALA A 27 -13.82 -20.14 -7.06
C ALA A 27 -13.82 -18.69 -7.51
N THR A 28 -14.52 -17.83 -6.77
CA THR A 28 -14.47 -16.39 -6.97
C THR A 28 -13.03 -15.93 -6.80
N GLY A 29 -12.51 -15.16 -7.75
CA GLY A 29 -11.19 -14.56 -7.65
C GLY A 29 -11.04 -13.81 -6.32
N ALA A 30 -9.83 -13.82 -5.76
CA ALA A 30 -9.55 -13.09 -4.55
C ALA A 30 -9.97 -11.62 -4.76
N THR A 31 -10.66 -11.05 -3.79
CA THR A 31 -10.95 -9.62 -3.77
C THR A 31 -9.62 -8.90 -3.79
N GLY A 32 -9.39 -8.03 -4.77
CA GLY A 32 -8.22 -7.17 -4.78
C GLY A 32 -8.08 -6.51 -3.42
N SER A 33 -6.87 -6.39 -2.88
CA SER A 33 -6.65 -5.68 -1.64
C SER A 33 -7.26 -4.29 -1.80
N SER A 34 -8.39 -4.08 -1.15
CA SER A 34 -8.99 -2.77 -1.02
C SER A 34 -7.93 -1.87 -0.43
N SER A 35 -7.78 -0.70 -1.03
CA SER A 35 -6.90 0.39 -0.61
C SER A 35 -6.57 0.31 0.86
N SER A 36 -5.31 0.25 1.17
CA SER A 36 -4.80 0.36 2.51
C SER A 36 -5.57 1.45 3.26
N VAL A 37 -6.22 1.08 4.33
CA VAL A 37 -6.64 2.06 5.33
C VAL A 37 -5.35 2.80 5.69
N LEU A 38 -5.33 4.12 5.50
CA LEU A 38 -4.21 4.94 5.90
C LEU A 38 -4.01 4.76 7.40
N GLY A 39 -2.93 4.10 7.80
CA GLY A 39 -2.54 4.01 9.19
C GLY A 39 -2.11 5.39 9.68
N ILE A 40 -2.27 5.65 10.97
CA ILE A 40 -1.74 6.85 11.60
C ILE A 40 -0.70 6.43 12.63
N ASN A 41 0.55 6.78 12.38
CA ASN A 41 1.65 6.59 13.32
C ASN A 41 1.96 7.92 14.01
N THR A 42 1.56 8.04 15.28
CA THR A 42 1.78 9.27 16.05
C THR A 42 3.09 9.22 16.81
N GLN A 43 3.97 10.16 16.53
CA GLN A 43 5.26 10.34 17.19
C GLN A 43 5.23 11.56 18.10
N THR A 44 5.60 11.37 19.37
CA THR A 44 5.61 12.44 20.39
C THR A 44 7.01 12.85 20.83
N GLY A 45 8.05 12.20 20.31
CA GLY A 45 9.44 12.53 20.56
C GLY A 45 9.93 13.73 19.75
N THR A 46 11.13 14.21 20.06
CA THR A 46 11.82 15.25 19.29
C THR A 46 12.67 14.70 18.15
N THR A 47 12.80 13.39 18.06
CA THR A 47 13.49 12.69 16.96
C THR A 47 12.68 11.47 16.55
N TYR A 48 12.63 11.21 15.25
CA TYR A 48 12.08 9.98 14.71
C TYR A 48 12.82 9.60 13.42
N THR A 49 13.08 8.33 13.25
CA THR A 49 13.63 7.80 11.99
C THR A 49 12.54 6.95 11.34
N LEU A 50 12.20 7.27 10.09
CA LEU A 50 11.20 6.51 9.35
C LEU A 50 11.60 5.03 9.24
N VAL A 51 10.61 4.16 9.33
CA VAL A 51 10.77 2.71 9.22
C VAL A 51 9.87 2.17 8.11
N ILE A 52 10.12 0.94 7.66
CA ILE A 52 9.32 0.33 6.59
C ILE A 52 7.82 0.22 6.95
N GLY A 53 7.49 0.17 8.23
CA GLY A 53 6.13 0.16 8.72
C GLY A 53 5.35 1.47 8.48
N ASP A 54 6.05 2.55 8.16
CA ASP A 54 5.43 3.86 7.85
C ASP A 54 4.95 3.95 6.39
N LEU A 55 5.25 2.94 5.59
CA LEU A 55 4.89 2.91 4.17
C LEU A 55 3.38 3.00 3.99
N ASN A 56 2.95 3.96 3.17
CA ASN A 56 1.55 4.29 2.93
C ASN A 56 0.77 4.79 4.16
N ASP A 57 1.44 5.08 5.27
CA ASP A 57 0.84 5.64 6.47
C ASP A 57 0.98 7.17 6.54
N LEU A 58 0.24 7.78 7.47
CA LEU A 58 0.43 9.16 7.90
C LEU A 58 1.22 9.17 9.21
N VAL A 59 2.46 9.61 9.13
CA VAL A 59 3.28 9.84 10.34
C VAL A 59 2.98 11.23 10.87
N THR A 60 2.37 11.31 12.05
CA THR A 60 2.07 12.58 12.70
C THR A 60 3.10 12.89 13.78
N MET A 61 3.63 14.10 13.75
CA MET A 61 4.64 14.58 14.67
C MET A 61 4.00 15.54 15.67
N SER A 62 3.90 15.15 16.93
CA SER A 62 3.19 15.89 17.97
C SER A 62 4.09 16.20 19.16
N ASN A 63 4.93 17.23 19.05
CA ASN A 63 5.75 17.73 20.13
C ASN A 63 5.76 19.28 20.12
N ALA A 64 5.95 19.91 21.26
CA ALA A 64 6.08 21.36 21.36
C ALA A 64 7.50 21.84 20.98
N GLY A 65 8.51 21.01 21.17
CA GLY A 65 9.90 21.27 20.76
C GLY A 65 10.17 20.88 19.31
N ALA A 66 11.22 21.47 18.73
CA ALA A 66 11.64 21.16 17.36
C ALA A 66 11.88 19.64 17.19
N ILE A 67 11.45 19.11 16.06
CA ILE A 67 11.48 17.68 15.76
C ILE A 67 12.38 17.44 14.55
N THR A 68 13.26 16.44 14.66
CA THR A 68 14.06 15.95 13.53
C THR A 68 13.49 14.62 13.05
N LEU A 69 13.02 14.60 11.81
CA LEU A 69 12.56 13.40 11.12
C LEU A 69 13.64 12.92 10.15
N THR A 70 14.23 11.78 10.41
CA THR A 70 15.32 11.24 9.59
C THR A 70 14.82 10.26 8.55
N LEU A 71 15.24 10.45 7.30
CA LEU A 71 15.04 9.52 6.20
C LEU A 71 16.22 8.53 6.19
N PRO A 72 15.98 7.24 6.51
CA PRO A 72 17.03 6.25 6.61
C PRO A 72 17.50 5.75 5.24
N PRO A 73 18.75 5.32 5.09
CA PRO A 73 19.21 4.63 3.90
C PRO A 73 18.68 3.20 3.81
N SER A 74 18.49 2.71 2.59
CA SER A 74 18.23 1.29 2.28
C SER A 74 16.96 0.68 2.92
N VAL A 75 16.00 1.52 3.32
CA VAL A 75 14.71 1.07 3.89
C VAL A 75 13.61 1.10 2.85
N PHE A 76 13.58 2.13 2.01
CA PHE A 76 12.52 2.35 1.03
C PHE A 76 13.02 2.11 -0.40
N SER A 77 12.11 1.69 -1.25
CA SER A 77 12.34 1.43 -2.67
C SER A 77 11.69 2.50 -3.54
N ALA A 78 12.10 2.59 -4.79
CA ALA A 78 11.46 3.50 -5.76
C ALA A 78 9.95 3.26 -5.83
N ASN A 79 9.18 4.32 -5.86
CA ASN A 79 7.70 4.41 -5.80
C ASN A 79 7.09 4.26 -4.41
N ASP A 80 7.88 4.05 -3.37
CA ASP A 80 7.38 4.10 -2.00
C ASP A 80 7.02 5.54 -1.61
N ALA A 81 5.94 5.70 -0.86
CA ALA A 81 5.47 7.00 -0.39
C ALA A 81 5.07 6.95 1.09
N ILE A 82 5.42 7.99 1.82
CA ILE A 82 5.05 8.21 3.21
C ILE A 82 4.47 9.61 3.33
N ASN A 83 3.36 9.74 4.04
CA ASN A 83 2.79 11.05 4.36
C ASN A 83 3.20 11.47 5.76
N ILE A 84 3.50 12.74 5.92
CA ILE A 84 3.88 13.32 7.21
C ILE A 84 3.04 14.55 7.52
N ALA A 85 2.77 14.78 8.81
CA ALA A 85 2.09 15.99 9.26
C ALA A 85 2.65 16.47 10.60
N GLN A 86 2.81 17.76 10.73
CA GLN A 86 3.15 18.42 11.98
C GLN A 86 1.89 18.76 12.76
N ILE A 87 1.63 18.03 13.84
CA ILE A 87 0.45 18.27 14.68
C ILE A 87 0.81 19.15 15.89
N GLY A 88 2.02 18.97 16.42
CA GLY A 88 2.52 19.80 17.52
C GLY A 88 3.02 21.19 17.05
N ALA A 89 3.30 22.05 18.02
CA ALA A 89 3.84 23.39 17.75
C ALA A 89 5.32 23.36 17.29
N GLY A 90 6.04 22.29 17.64
CA GLY A 90 7.45 22.12 17.28
C GLY A 90 7.65 21.89 15.79
N GLN A 91 8.49 22.69 15.15
CA GLN A 91 8.76 22.60 13.73
C GLN A 91 9.45 21.26 13.39
N VAL A 92 8.92 20.56 12.40
CA VAL A 92 9.50 19.33 11.87
C VAL A 92 10.52 19.66 10.79
N THR A 93 11.75 19.19 10.96
CA THR A 93 12.83 19.26 9.96
C THR A 93 13.15 17.87 9.47
N LEU A 94 13.19 17.67 8.16
CA LEU A 94 13.60 16.42 7.55
C LEU A 94 15.12 16.38 7.47
N ALA A 95 15.72 15.29 7.91
CA ALA A 95 17.16 15.08 7.90
C ALA A 95 17.53 13.89 7.01
N GLN A 96 18.65 14.01 6.32
CA GLN A 96 19.21 12.95 5.50
C GLN A 96 19.95 11.94 6.40
N GLY A 97 19.61 10.66 6.28
CA GLY A 97 20.46 9.57 6.75
C GLY A 97 21.75 9.46 5.92
N ALA A 98 22.66 8.60 6.32
CA ALA A 98 23.93 8.44 5.60
C ALA A 98 23.70 8.00 4.15
N GLY A 99 24.20 8.76 3.20
CA GLY A 99 24.07 8.47 1.77
C GLY A 99 22.66 8.71 1.18
N VAL A 100 21.76 9.36 1.92
CA VAL A 100 20.43 9.73 1.47
C VAL A 100 20.46 11.11 0.82
N THR A 101 19.73 11.26 -0.27
CA THR A 101 19.51 12.55 -0.95
C THR A 101 18.05 12.94 -0.81
N ILE A 102 17.79 14.15 -0.34
CA ILE A 102 16.45 14.76 -0.31
C ILE A 102 16.42 15.87 -1.35
N ASN A 103 15.42 15.81 -2.22
CA ASN A 103 15.10 16.87 -3.17
C ASN A 103 13.78 17.51 -2.74
N SER A 104 13.75 18.84 -2.68
CA SER A 104 12.55 19.58 -2.36
C SER A 104 12.60 20.96 -3.00
N THR A 105 11.46 21.62 -3.09
CA THR A 105 11.43 23.06 -3.42
C THR A 105 11.59 23.88 -2.14
N GLY A 106 12.23 25.03 -2.22
CA GLY A 106 12.36 25.95 -1.09
C GLY A 106 13.80 26.24 -0.70
N ALA A 107 13.98 27.08 0.32
CA ALA A 107 15.27 27.63 0.73
C ALA A 107 16.24 26.58 1.32
N THR A 108 15.72 25.45 1.80
CA THR A 108 16.50 24.37 2.43
C THR A 108 16.25 23.05 1.73
N ALA A 109 16.61 22.97 0.45
CA ALA A 109 16.33 21.81 -0.40
C ALA A 109 16.81 20.47 0.16
N THR A 110 17.87 20.43 0.96
CA THR A 110 18.45 19.22 1.56
C THR A 110 17.94 18.92 2.97
N ALA A 111 17.32 19.88 3.63
CA ALA A 111 16.74 19.75 4.97
C ALA A 111 15.42 20.54 5.05
N PRO A 112 14.42 20.15 4.24
CA PRO A 112 13.15 20.86 4.21
C PRO A 112 12.45 20.77 5.55
N LYS A 113 11.67 21.78 5.86
CA LYS A 113 10.88 21.87 7.09
C LYS A 113 9.41 21.94 6.75
N LEU A 114 8.56 21.36 7.56
CA LEU A 114 7.15 21.67 7.53
C LEU A 114 6.97 23.13 7.96
N ARG A 115 6.17 23.90 7.21
CA ARG A 115 6.08 25.34 7.35
C ARG A 115 5.57 25.77 8.72
N ALA A 116 4.52 25.12 9.20
CA ALA A 116 3.83 25.48 10.45
C ALA A 116 3.11 24.28 11.04
N GLN A 117 2.51 24.49 12.20
CA GLN A 117 1.57 23.53 12.77
C GLN A 117 0.46 23.21 11.77
N TYR A 118 0.11 21.95 11.63
CA TYR A 118 -0.85 21.37 10.68
C TYR A 118 -0.39 21.37 9.20
N SER A 119 0.84 21.78 8.92
CA SER A 119 1.44 21.52 7.60
C SER A 119 1.68 20.04 7.40
N SER A 120 1.55 19.61 6.17
CA SER A 120 1.79 18.22 5.76
C SER A 120 2.61 18.15 4.48
N ALA A 121 3.28 17.03 4.27
CA ALA A 121 4.03 16.74 3.06
C ALA A 121 4.00 15.25 2.75
N SER A 122 4.25 14.92 1.48
CA SER A 122 4.50 13.57 1.03
C SER A 122 5.98 13.40 0.72
N ILE A 123 6.55 12.32 1.19
CA ILE A 123 7.92 11.89 0.94
C ILE A 123 7.84 10.73 -0.04
N ILE A 124 8.36 10.89 -1.23
CA ILE A 124 8.31 9.91 -2.32
C ILE A 124 9.72 9.42 -2.60
N CYS A 125 9.95 8.13 -2.49
CA CYS A 125 11.21 7.53 -2.90
C CYS A 125 11.24 7.42 -4.44
N THR A 126 12.12 8.19 -5.07
CA THR A 126 12.22 8.24 -6.54
C THR A 126 13.29 7.29 -7.10
N ALA A 127 14.27 6.97 -6.29
CA ALA A 127 15.31 6.00 -6.58
C ALA A 127 15.93 5.53 -5.26
N SER A 128 16.81 4.53 -5.31
CA SER A 128 17.51 4.07 -4.10
C SER A 128 18.13 5.25 -3.35
N ASN A 129 17.79 5.40 -2.07
CA ASN A 129 18.25 6.47 -1.19
C ASN A 129 18.01 7.90 -1.70
N THR A 130 17.09 8.09 -2.64
CA THR A 130 16.75 9.40 -3.21
C THR A 130 15.27 9.67 -3.03
N PHE A 131 14.95 10.77 -2.39
CA PHE A 131 13.59 11.15 -2.03
C PHE A 131 13.23 12.52 -2.61
N LEU A 132 11.98 12.64 -3.01
CA LEU A 132 11.34 13.90 -3.36
C LEU A 132 10.32 14.24 -2.26
N VAL A 133 10.43 15.43 -1.71
CA VAL A 133 9.47 15.93 -0.70
C VAL A 133 8.62 17.01 -1.34
N VAL A 134 7.31 16.81 -1.30
CA VAL A 134 6.31 17.72 -1.86
C VAL A 134 5.24 18.01 -0.82
N GLY A 135 4.84 19.27 -0.69
CA GLY A 135 3.82 19.66 0.27
C GLY A 135 4.03 21.07 0.80
N ASP A 136 3.48 21.35 1.97
CA ASP A 136 3.62 22.64 2.64
C ASP A 136 4.92 22.70 3.43
N ILE A 137 5.98 22.99 2.70
CA ILE A 137 7.36 23.04 3.20
C ILE A 137 8.00 24.43 3.03
N ALA A 138 9.03 24.64 3.80
CA ALA A 138 9.83 25.87 3.80
C ALA A 138 11.33 25.56 3.79
#